data_127bdc0bc9bec4183a95faf896fe0d27
#
_entry.id   127bdc0bc9bec4183a95faf896fe0d27
#
_cell.length_a   1.000
_cell.length_b   1.000
_cell.length_c   1.000
_cell.angle_alpha   90.00
_cell.angle_beta   90.00
_cell.angle_gamma   90.00
#
_symmetry.space_group_name_H-M   'P 1'
#
loop_
_entity.id
_entity.type
_entity.pdbx_description
1 polymer ?
#
loop_
_entity_poly.entity_id
_entity_poly.type
_entity_poly.pdbx_seq_one_letter_code
_entity_poly.pdbx_strand_id
1 'polypeptide(L)'
;MRFFSPWSGSYSKFFGGTVECLYTLYGFADRLMNFYYDPLDKKCKSVTGAVARGKEVTFRVRTEEAGECYIDLNRDGTAAKAYPMQRTADGYALTLRINETGLYFYRFILNGIYIGRGSGRRADDSSGAAYQLTVYDENFTTPDWFKGGVMYQIFPDRFAKDGDYPVGEGKILRRDWGGMPEFRPNEAGIVKNNDFFGGNFRGVLSKLDYLQSLHVTVIYFNPIFESVSNHRYDTGNYKKIDPLLGAEEDFEALVAAAKERGIRVILDGVFNHTGDDSLYFNRYGHYDSVGAYQSYDSPYRDWYDFFDYPRGYQSWWGIETLPAVNEASEGYQNFVFGDDGVLKYWLRKGIGGYRLDVADELPDFFLKKLRKAVKEETPEAVIIGEVWESASDKIAYGKRREYFQGEELDSVMNYPLKDAIIGYVISGKVKILTETIDMLLDNYPKSSLDCLMNILSTHDTARILTVLAGKDTYDKEEMAVTFLSDDERKAGIEKVKLAAVLQYMLPGVPCVYYGDENGMEGYIDPFCRRCFDWEHMNEALIDFYRKLGAVRAEFREILRDGEYAEVYRGKSSFLLFARVKNGKSCYTYVNNGSEKLTICLKNHAVFQELLTGKEYRDRMEVLPFSYGIFIQK
;
A
#
# COMPACT_ATOMS: atom_id res chain seq x y z
N MET A 1 8.40 -21.36 1.75
CA MET A 1 7.28 -22.26 2.08
C MET A 1 6.29 -22.23 0.93
N ARG A 2 5.98 -23.39 0.37
CA ARG A 2 5.03 -23.53 -0.75
C ARG A 2 3.63 -23.51 -0.20
N PHE A 3 2.73 -22.69 -0.78
CA PHE A 3 1.30 -22.94 -0.73
C PHE A 3 0.74 -22.90 -2.14
N PHE A 4 0.42 -24.07 -2.65
CA PHE A 4 -0.50 -24.28 -3.76
C PHE A 4 -1.84 -24.67 -3.18
N SER A 5 -2.92 -24.07 -3.67
CA SER A 5 -4.22 -24.71 -3.73
C SER A 5 -5.06 -24.10 -4.85
N PRO A 6 -5.71 -24.93 -5.68
CA PRO A 6 -6.49 -24.51 -6.82
C PRO A 6 -7.96 -24.40 -6.46
N TRP A 7 -8.70 -23.48 -7.09
CA TRP A 7 -10.13 -23.68 -7.43
C TRP A 7 -10.62 -22.64 -8.42
N SER A 8 -11.35 -23.12 -9.39
CA SER A 8 -11.95 -22.41 -10.52
C SER A 8 -13.45 -22.17 -10.28
N GLY A 9 -13.99 -21.06 -10.77
CA GLY A 9 -15.42 -20.82 -10.86
C GLY A 9 -15.80 -19.37 -11.08
N SER A 10 -16.34 -19.10 -12.24
CA SER A 10 -16.75 -17.81 -12.78
C SER A 10 -18.14 -17.36 -12.36
N TYR A 11 -18.43 -16.03 -12.39
CA TYR A 11 -19.70 -15.45 -12.87
C TYR A 11 -19.70 -13.93 -12.98
N SER A 12 -20.23 -13.46 -14.11
CA SER A 12 -20.42 -12.06 -14.50
C SER A 12 -21.89 -11.67 -14.51
N LYS A 13 -22.27 -10.43 -14.25
CA LYS A 13 -23.51 -9.78 -14.76
C LYS A 13 -23.43 -8.25 -14.90
N PHE A 14 -24.01 -7.79 -15.90
CA PHE A 14 -24.09 -6.73 -16.85
C PHE A 14 -24.90 -5.50 -16.45
N PHE A 15 -24.48 -4.33 -16.99
CA PHE A 15 -25.36 -3.20 -17.23
C PHE A 15 -25.79 -3.14 -18.69
N GLY A 16 -27.10 -3.09 -18.87
CA GLY A 16 -27.90 -3.27 -20.03
C GLY A 16 -27.46 -2.61 -21.33
N GLY A 17 -27.22 -3.39 -22.32
CA GLY A 17 -27.23 -3.09 -23.73
C GLY A 17 -26.26 -3.91 -24.55
N THR A 18 -26.78 -4.99 -25.03
CA THR A 18 -26.34 -5.81 -26.16
C THR A 18 -24.85 -6.16 -26.24
N VAL A 19 -24.48 -7.13 -25.43
CA VAL A 19 -23.80 -8.30 -25.87
C VAL A 19 -24.82 -9.43 -25.80
N GLU A 20 -25.68 -9.51 -26.79
CA GLU A 20 -26.65 -10.58 -26.98
C GLU A 20 -26.04 -11.72 -27.81
N CYS A 21 -24.92 -12.24 -27.41
CA CYS A 21 -24.40 -13.47 -28.00
C CYS A 21 -23.50 -14.21 -27.03
N LEU A 22 -24.06 -14.70 -25.92
CA LEU A 22 -23.51 -15.81 -25.15
C LEU A 22 -24.38 -16.12 -23.91
N TYR A 23 -25.68 -16.17 -24.10
CA TYR A 23 -26.56 -16.89 -23.19
C TYR A 23 -27.00 -18.19 -23.87
N THR A 24 -26.24 -19.24 -23.74
CA THR A 24 -26.76 -20.59 -23.78
C THR A 24 -25.76 -21.53 -23.12
N LEU A 25 -26.30 -22.32 -22.18
CA LEU A 25 -25.73 -23.49 -21.57
C LEU A 25 -24.70 -23.28 -20.44
N TYR A 26 -25.22 -23.23 -19.21
CA TYR A 26 -24.88 -24.23 -18.20
C TYR A 26 -25.97 -24.21 -17.14
N GLY A 27 -26.98 -25.04 -17.37
CA GLY A 27 -27.82 -25.54 -16.30
C GLY A 27 -27.08 -26.71 -15.65
N PHE A 28 -26.70 -26.52 -14.42
CA PHE A 28 -26.60 -27.59 -13.45
C PHE A 28 -27.22 -27.07 -12.16
N ALA A 29 -28.40 -27.59 -11.91
CA ALA A 29 -29.15 -27.43 -10.69
C ALA A 29 -28.47 -28.28 -9.61
N ASP A 30 -27.67 -27.66 -8.79
CA ASP A 30 -27.60 -28.04 -7.40
C ASP A 30 -28.70 -27.29 -6.66
N ARG A 31 -29.38 -27.95 -5.72
CA ARG A 31 -30.41 -27.40 -4.85
C ARG A 31 -29.79 -26.36 -3.91
N LEU A 32 -29.32 -25.26 -4.49
CA LEU A 32 -28.98 -24.05 -3.75
C LEU A 32 -30.31 -23.39 -3.43
N MET A 33 -30.55 -23.13 -2.15
CA MET A 33 -31.59 -22.21 -1.72
C MET A 33 -31.51 -20.97 -2.60
N ASN A 34 -32.63 -20.47 -3.08
CA ASN A 34 -32.71 -19.24 -3.88
C ASN A 34 -32.39 -18.06 -2.96
N PHE A 35 -31.14 -18.01 -2.45
CA PHE A 35 -30.65 -17.02 -1.50
C PHE A 35 -29.58 -16.16 -2.16
N TYR A 36 -29.82 -14.87 -2.25
CA TYR A 36 -28.88 -13.93 -2.83
C TYR A 36 -28.49 -12.83 -1.83
N TYR A 37 -27.19 -12.70 -1.61
CA TYR A 37 -26.56 -11.59 -0.90
C TYR A 37 -25.20 -11.29 -1.52
N ASP A 38 -24.91 -10.01 -1.72
CA ASP A 38 -23.62 -9.50 -2.19
C ASP A 38 -23.27 -8.25 -1.36
N PRO A 39 -22.21 -8.26 -0.53
CA PRO A 39 -21.89 -7.14 0.38
C PRO A 39 -21.51 -5.84 -0.36
N LEU A 40 -21.16 -5.92 -1.65
CA LEU A 40 -20.86 -4.75 -2.48
C LEU A 40 -22.09 -4.25 -3.29
N ASP A 41 -23.20 -4.99 -3.28
CA ASP A 41 -24.48 -4.49 -3.81
C ASP A 41 -25.20 -3.64 -2.75
N LYS A 42 -25.32 -2.31 -2.98
CA LYS A 42 -26.02 -1.39 -2.08
C LYS A 42 -27.49 -1.78 -1.82
N LYS A 43 -28.07 -2.65 -2.67
CA LYS A 43 -29.40 -3.24 -2.41
C LYS A 43 -29.33 -4.32 -1.33
N CYS A 44 -28.19 -4.97 -1.14
CA CYS A 44 -27.98 -5.99 -0.11
C CYS A 44 -27.40 -5.39 1.18
N LYS A 45 -26.37 -4.54 1.10
CA LYS A 45 -25.80 -3.82 2.24
C LYS A 45 -25.82 -2.31 1.92
N SER A 46 -26.52 -1.54 2.74
CA SER A 46 -26.76 -0.11 2.47
C SER A 46 -25.48 0.75 2.44
N VAL A 47 -24.39 0.25 2.98
CA VAL A 47 -23.07 0.91 3.03
C VAL A 47 -22.04 0.00 2.39
N THR A 48 -21.26 0.49 1.45
CA THR A 48 -20.09 -0.23 0.91
C THR A 48 -18.91 -0.09 1.87
N GLY A 49 -18.21 -1.20 2.16
CA GLY A 49 -17.05 -1.20 3.04
C GLY A 49 -17.40 -1.16 4.53
N ALA A 50 -16.46 -0.61 5.30
CA ALA A 50 -16.60 -0.41 6.73
C ALA A 50 -17.69 0.61 7.09
N VAL A 51 -18.19 0.54 8.32
CA VAL A 51 -19.29 1.36 8.80
C VAL A 51 -18.80 2.26 9.95
N ALA A 52 -19.16 3.53 9.94
CA ALA A 52 -18.88 4.41 11.07
C ALA A 52 -19.74 4.03 12.27
N ARG A 53 -19.14 4.05 13.47
CA ARG A 53 -19.83 3.81 14.74
C ARG A 53 -21.12 4.65 14.83
N GLY A 54 -22.19 4.04 15.29
CA GLY A 54 -23.48 4.70 15.48
C GLY A 54 -24.26 4.96 14.18
N LYS A 55 -23.73 4.70 13.00
CA LYS A 55 -24.48 4.74 11.74
C LYS A 55 -25.32 3.50 11.55
N GLU A 56 -26.47 3.68 10.93
CA GLU A 56 -27.35 2.58 10.55
C GLU A 56 -26.82 1.86 9.30
N VAL A 57 -26.80 0.54 9.36
CA VAL A 57 -26.54 -0.33 8.24
C VAL A 57 -27.73 -1.27 8.04
N THR A 58 -28.26 -1.31 6.83
CA THR A 58 -29.35 -2.22 6.48
C THR A 58 -28.80 -3.38 5.66
N PHE A 59 -29.06 -4.58 6.15
CA PHE A 59 -28.78 -5.83 5.45
C PHE A 59 -30.08 -6.32 4.81
N ARG A 60 -30.02 -6.73 3.54
CA ARG A 60 -31.13 -7.31 2.79
C ARG A 60 -30.67 -8.53 2.06
N VAL A 61 -31.42 -9.59 2.20
CA VAL A 61 -31.23 -10.85 1.47
C VAL A 61 -32.45 -11.09 0.58
N ARG A 62 -32.22 -11.58 -0.62
CA ARG A 62 -33.32 -11.97 -1.52
C ARG A 62 -33.45 -13.48 -1.51
N THR A 63 -34.69 -13.94 -1.26
CA THR A 63 -35.04 -15.36 -1.26
C THR A 63 -36.55 -15.53 -1.36
N GLU A 64 -37.02 -16.55 -2.06
CA GLU A 64 -38.42 -16.93 -2.11
C GLU A 64 -38.81 -17.81 -0.90
N GLU A 65 -37.82 -18.37 -0.19
CA GLU A 65 -38.08 -19.22 0.94
C GLU A 65 -38.72 -18.46 2.10
N ALA A 66 -39.81 -19.06 2.62
CA ALA A 66 -40.47 -18.59 3.82
C ALA A 66 -39.88 -19.26 5.07
N GLY A 67 -39.97 -18.57 6.22
CA GLY A 67 -39.53 -19.10 7.50
C GLY A 67 -38.83 -18.04 8.36
N GLU A 68 -37.94 -18.51 9.22
CA GLU A 68 -37.18 -17.64 10.11
C GLU A 68 -35.83 -17.30 9.51
N CYS A 69 -35.52 -16.01 9.43
CA CYS A 69 -34.23 -15.52 8.97
C CYS A 69 -33.58 -14.64 10.04
N TYR A 70 -32.30 -14.87 10.29
CA TYR A 70 -31.52 -14.09 11.25
C TYR A 70 -30.19 -13.67 10.61
N ILE A 71 -29.62 -12.59 11.13
CA ILE A 71 -28.21 -12.27 10.99
C ILE A 71 -27.49 -12.64 12.29
N ASP A 72 -26.50 -13.55 12.18
CA ASP A 72 -25.64 -13.97 13.29
C ASP A 72 -24.39 -13.08 13.26
N LEU A 73 -24.29 -12.17 14.24
CA LEU A 73 -23.25 -11.13 14.30
C LEU A 73 -22.45 -11.26 15.59
N ASN A 74 -21.13 -11.24 15.48
CA ASN A 74 -20.25 -11.13 16.65
C ASN A 74 -19.17 -10.08 16.44
N ARG A 75 -18.80 -9.36 17.51
CA ARG A 75 -17.53 -8.65 17.57
C ARG A 75 -16.41 -9.69 17.76
N ASP A 76 -15.25 -9.48 17.14
CA ASP A 76 -14.11 -10.40 17.28
C ASP A 76 -13.80 -10.67 18.76
N GLY A 77 -13.58 -11.93 19.11
CA GLY A 77 -13.38 -12.38 20.50
C GLY A 77 -14.64 -12.47 21.36
N THR A 78 -15.84 -12.19 20.83
CA THR A 78 -17.10 -12.29 21.60
C THR A 78 -18.01 -13.37 21.03
N ALA A 79 -19.01 -13.81 21.84
CA ALA A 79 -20.04 -14.72 21.37
C ALA A 79 -20.94 -14.06 20.32
N ALA A 80 -21.36 -14.84 19.33
CA ALA A 80 -22.28 -14.37 18.31
C ALA A 80 -23.69 -14.17 18.90
N LYS A 81 -24.40 -13.19 18.34
CA LYS A 81 -25.79 -12.88 18.68
C LYS A 81 -26.62 -12.89 17.40
N ALA A 82 -27.68 -13.69 17.40
CA ALA A 82 -28.62 -13.75 16.30
C ALA A 82 -29.68 -12.64 16.43
N TYR A 83 -29.84 -11.86 15.37
CA TYR A 83 -30.82 -10.78 15.24
C TYR A 83 -31.86 -11.17 14.21
N PRO A 84 -33.17 -11.20 14.56
CA PRO A 84 -34.21 -11.59 13.62
C PRO A 84 -34.37 -10.54 12.50
N MET A 85 -34.47 -11.02 11.27
CA MET A 85 -34.72 -10.21 10.09
C MET A 85 -36.22 -10.20 9.76
N GLN A 86 -36.73 -9.05 9.32
CA GLN A 86 -38.13 -8.89 8.94
C GLN A 86 -38.36 -9.35 7.50
N ARG A 87 -39.47 -10.06 7.26
CA ARG A 87 -39.89 -10.46 5.90
C ARG A 87 -40.23 -9.22 5.06
N THR A 88 -39.75 -9.21 3.83
CA THR A 88 -40.04 -8.20 2.80
C THR A 88 -40.70 -8.86 1.58
N ALA A 89 -41.05 -8.08 0.57
CA ALA A 89 -41.67 -8.64 -0.63
C ALA A 89 -40.76 -9.62 -1.39
N ASP A 90 -39.44 -9.43 -1.34
CA ASP A 90 -38.43 -10.18 -2.10
C ASP A 90 -37.42 -10.94 -1.22
N GLY A 91 -37.66 -11.03 0.10
CA GLY A 91 -36.74 -11.72 1.02
C GLY A 91 -36.86 -11.24 2.46
N TYR A 92 -35.74 -10.86 3.06
CA TYR A 92 -35.67 -10.38 4.45
C TYR A 92 -34.75 -9.16 4.56
N ALA A 93 -35.02 -8.29 5.55
CA ALA A 93 -34.21 -7.12 5.83
C ALA A 93 -34.07 -6.91 7.33
N LEU A 94 -32.94 -6.32 7.73
CA LEU A 94 -32.67 -5.85 9.09
C LEU A 94 -31.82 -4.60 9.03
N THR A 95 -32.17 -3.58 9.80
CA THR A 95 -31.32 -2.40 10.06
C THR A 95 -30.73 -2.49 11.44
N LEU A 96 -29.42 -2.40 11.52
CA LEU A 96 -28.65 -2.39 12.76
C LEU A 96 -27.93 -1.07 12.94
N ARG A 97 -27.75 -0.67 14.19
CA ARG A 97 -26.86 0.41 14.60
C ARG A 97 -25.83 -0.19 15.55
N ILE A 98 -24.55 -0.15 15.16
CA ILE A 98 -23.45 -0.70 15.94
C ILE A 98 -22.74 0.47 16.62
N ASN A 99 -22.71 0.45 17.96
CA ASN A 99 -22.24 1.58 18.78
C ASN A 99 -20.84 1.40 19.36
N GLU A 100 -20.17 0.31 19.03
CA GLU A 100 -18.80 0.05 19.45
C GLU A 100 -17.89 -0.15 18.22
N THR A 101 -16.73 0.50 18.22
CA THR A 101 -15.69 0.25 17.21
C THR A 101 -15.14 -1.18 17.33
N GLY A 102 -14.67 -1.73 16.25
CA GLY A 102 -14.08 -3.06 16.26
C GLY A 102 -14.24 -3.81 14.94
N LEU A 103 -13.67 -4.98 14.92
CA LEU A 103 -13.88 -5.95 13.86
C LEU A 103 -15.05 -6.84 14.21
N TYR A 104 -16.00 -6.97 13.30
CA TYR A 104 -17.16 -7.81 13.42
C TYR A 104 -17.19 -8.84 12.33
N PHE A 105 -17.83 -9.99 12.64
CA PHE A 105 -18.10 -11.04 11.67
C PHE A 105 -19.59 -11.35 11.65
N TYR A 106 -20.15 -11.57 10.46
CA TYR A 106 -21.56 -11.91 10.34
C TYR A 106 -21.82 -12.95 9.25
N ARG A 107 -22.91 -13.66 9.41
CA ARG A 107 -23.49 -14.61 8.46
C ARG A 107 -24.99 -14.63 8.65
N PHE A 108 -25.69 -15.27 7.74
CA PHE A 108 -27.15 -15.41 7.82
C PHE A 108 -27.53 -16.80 8.30
N ILE A 109 -28.71 -16.90 8.92
CA ILE A 109 -29.33 -18.18 9.29
C ILE A 109 -30.72 -18.15 8.68
N LEU A 110 -31.03 -19.10 7.79
CA LEU A 110 -32.36 -19.28 7.20
C LEU A 110 -32.84 -20.67 7.53
N ASN A 111 -33.96 -20.78 8.25
CA ASN A 111 -34.54 -22.06 8.69
C ASN A 111 -33.51 -22.97 9.38
N GLY A 112 -32.62 -22.40 10.21
CA GLY A 112 -31.58 -23.14 10.91
C GLY A 112 -30.30 -23.44 10.09
N ILE A 113 -30.28 -23.11 8.79
CA ILE A 113 -29.11 -23.31 7.94
C ILE A 113 -28.26 -22.04 7.93
N TYR A 114 -26.96 -22.20 8.22
CA TYR A 114 -25.99 -21.11 8.15
C TYR A 114 -25.61 -20.84 6.70
N ILE A 115 -25.67 -19.56 6.30
CA ILE A 115 -25.33 -19.07 4.98
C ILE A 115 -24.29 -17.96 5.16
N GLY A 116 -23.11 -18.18 4.63
CA GLY A 116 -22.00 -17.28 4.74
C GLY A 116 -21.39 -16.89 3.39
N ARG A 117 -20.15 -16.45 3.42
CA ARG A 117 -19.39 -16.11 2.23
C ARG A 117 -18.98 -17.38 1.48
N GLY A 118 -19.31 -17.47 0.20
CA GLY A 118 -18.90 -18.56 -0.67
C GLY A 118 -17.45 -18.43 -1.17
N SER A 119 -17.13 -19.10 -2.26
CA SER A 119 -15.81 -19.05 -2.91
C SER A 119 -15.46 -17.69 -3.51
N GLY A 120 -16.35 -16.72 -3.43
CA GLY A 120 -16.18 -15.32 -3.82
C GLY A 120 -16.84 -14.42 -2.77
N ARG A 121 -17.31 -13.23 -3.19
CA ARG A 121 -17.97 -12.29 -2.29
C ARG A 121 -19.46 -12.60 -2.00
N ARG A 122 -20.10 -13.46 -2.82
CA ARG A 122 -21.51 -13.75 -2.66
C ARG A 122 -21.77 -14.84 -1.63
N ALA A 123 -23.00 -14.84 -1.15
CA ALA A 123 -23.46 -15.85 -0.20
C ALA A 123 -23.46 -17.26 -0.79
N ASP A 124 -23.13 -18.23 0.04
CA ASP A 124 -23.13 -19.66 -0.26
C ASP A 124 -23.41 -20.42 1.04
N ASP A 125 -24.16 -21.51 0.97
CA ASP A 125 -24.47 -22.40 2.10
C ASP A 125 -23.40 -23.47 2.34
N SER A 126 -22.44 -23.61 1.41
CA SER A 126 -21.43 -24.68 1.45
C SER A 126 -20.30 -24.45 2.44
N SER A 127 -19.93 -23.18 2.71
CA SER A 127 -18.74 -22.88 3.50
C SER A 127 -19.01 -22.39 4.91
N GLY A 128 -20.16 -21.77 5.17
CA GLY A 128 -20.48 -21.14 6.45
C GLY A 128 -19.50 -20.04 6.90
N ALA A 129 -18.58 -19.60 6.03
CA ALA A 129 -17.60 -18.57 6.33
C ALA A 129 -18.30 -17.24 6.58
N ALA A 130 -17.87 -16.52 7.63
CA ALA A 130 -18.46 -15.24 7.94
C ALA A 130 -17.95 -14.13 7.00
N TYR A 131 -18.81 -13.13 6.77
CA TYR A 131 -18.43 -11.85 6.22
C TYR A 131 -17.76 -11.01 7.30
N GLN A 132 -16.85 -10.14 6.90
CA GLN A 132 -16.23 -9.16 7.79
C GLN A 132 -17.03 -7.84 7.76
N LEU A 133 -17.07 -7.15 8.88
CA LEU A 133 -17.58 -5.78 8.98
C LEU A 133 -16.67 -4.99 9.94
N THR A 134 -15.89 -4.07 9.41
CA THR A 134 -15.11 -3.12 10.22
C THR A 134 -16.00 -1.98 10.67
N VAL A 135 -16.05 -1.71 11.98
CA VAL A 135 -16.73 -0.55 12.56
C VAL A 135 -15.68 0.40 13.11
N TYR A 136 -15.63 1.62 12.57
CA TYR A 136 -14.63 2.62 12.90
C TYR A 136 -15.22 3.87 13.57
N ASP A 137 -14.38 4.67 14.23
CA ASP A 137 -14.80 5.91 14.88
C ASP A 137 -15.45 6.88 13.88
N GLU A 138 -16.59 7.42 14.23
CA GLU A 138 -17.38 8.30 13.35
C GLU A 138 -16.69 9.63 13.00
N ASN A 139 -15.68 10.03 13.81
CA ASN A 139 -14.88 11.24 13.55
C ASN A 139 -13.59 10.94 12.76
N PHE A 140 -13.37 9.69 12.41
CA PHE A 140 -12.17 9.31 11.67
C PHE A 140 -12.15 9.91 10.27
N THR A 141 -11.13 10.68 10.01
CA THR A 141 -10.84 11.29 8.70
C THR A 141 -9.39 11.07 8.31
N THR A 142 -9.12 11.15 7.04
CA THR A 142 -7.77 11.07 6.46
C THR A 142 -7.48 12.30 5.61
N PRO A 143 -6.23 12.71 5.46
CA PRO A 143 -5.87 13.97 4.79
C PRO A 143 -6.29 14.00 3.31
N ASP A 144 -7.10 14.98 2.93
CA ASP A 144 -7.60 15.13 1.55
C ASP A 144 -6.51 15.50 0.55
N TRP A 145 -5.46 16.20 1.01
CA TRP A 145 -4.33 16.57 0.16
C TRP A 145 -3.57 15.35 -0.39
N PHE A 146 -3.54 14.26 0.40
CA PHE A 146 -2.83 13.04 0.04
C PHE A 146 -3.59 12.23 -1.02
N LYS A 147 -4.92 12.18 -0.90
CA LYS A 147 -5.79 11.42 -1.81
C LYS A 147 -5.74 11.97 -3.24
N GLY A 148 -5.76 11.07 -4.21
CA GLY A 148 -5.77 11.41 -5.63
C GLY A 148 -4.44 11.97 -6.16
N GLY A 149 -3.40 12.03 -5.33
CA GLY A 149 -2.04 12.40 -5.71
C GLY A 149 -1.24 11.25 -6.31
N VAL A 150 0.04 11.51 -6.52
CA VAL A 150 1.08 10.55 -6.91
C VAL A 150 2.20 10.65 -5.89
N MET A 151 2.57 9.53 -5.27
CA MET A 151 3.71 9.42 -4.37
C MET A 151 4.93 8.91 -5.13
N TYR A 152 6.10 9.34 -4.71
CA TYR A 152 7.38 8.88 -5.24
C TYR A 152 8.31 8.53 -4.09
N GLN A 153 8.73 7.26 -4.01
CA GLN A 153 9.63 6.77 -2.97
C GLN A 153 11.08 6.96 -3.40
N ILE A 154 11.87 7.60 -2.56
CA ILE A 154 13.29 7.86 -2.78
C ILE A 154 14.14 7.14 -1.73
N PHE A 155 15.11 6.35 -2.19
CA PHE A 155 16.24 5.89 -1.40
C PHE A 155 17.35 6.95 -1.50
N PRO A 156 17.58 7.78 -0.48
CA PRO A 156 18.32 9.05 -0.64
C PRO A 156 19.73 8.87 -1.20
N ASP A 157 20.45 7.87 -0.71
CA ASP A 157 21.83 7.56 -1.13
C ASP A 157 21.98 7.22 -2.62
N ARG A 158 20.88 6.85 -3.29
CA ARG A 158 20.90 6.21 -4.61
C ARG A 158 20.12 6.96 -5.69
N PHE A 159 19.46 8.06 -5.34
CA PHE A 159 18.60 8.77 -6.30
C PHE A 159 19.36 9.81 -7.13
N ALA A 160 19.94 10.80 -6.47
CA ALA A 160 20.69 11.86 -7.15
C ALA A 160 21.74 12.47 -6.22
N LYS A 161 22.86 12.90 -6.81
CA LYS A 161 23.99 13.51 -6.09
C LYS A 161 24.28 14.91 -6.62
N ASP A 162 24.49 15.85 -5.73
CA ASP A 162 25.05 17.18 -6.03
C ASP A 162 26.03 17.60 -4.93
N GLY A 163 27.29 17.75 -5.31
CA GLY A 163 28.39 18.00 -4.38
C GLY A 163 28.78 16.77 -3.54
N ASP A 164 29.79 16.95 -2.72
CA ASP A 164 30.30 15.95 -1.77
C ASP A 164 30.12 16.44 -0.34
N TYR A 165 29.80 15.52 0.55
CA TYR A 165 29.65 15.76 1.98
C TYR A 165 30.70 14.97 2.78
N PRO A 166 31.00 15.35 4.02
CA PRO A 166 31.95 14.63 4.86
C PRO A 166 31.55 13.19 5.07
N VAL A 167 32.50 12.28 4.88
CA VAL A 167 32.31 10.84 5.09
C VAL A 167 32.65 10.52 6.54
N GLY A 168 31.69 9.99 7.29
CA GLY A 168 31.91 9.54 8.66
C GLY A 168 32.85 8.33 8.76
N GLU A 169 33.37 8.09 9.95
CA GLU A 169 34.20 6.93 10.22
C GLU A 169 33.47 5.62 9.91
N GLY A 170 34.18 4.65 9.36
CA GLY A 170 33.61 3.35 8.99
C GLY A 170 32.74 3.32 7.74
N LYS A 171 32.43 4.47 7.13
CA LYS A 171 31.67 4.57 5.88
C LYS A 171 32.61 4.56 4.67
N ILE A 172 32.20 3.93 3.58
CA ILE A 172 32.93 3.84 2.32
C ILE A 172 32.15 4.60 1.25
N LEU A 173 32.66 5.76 0.84
CA LEU A 173 32.04 6.50 -0.26
C LEU A 173 32.53 5.93 -1.60
N ARG A 174 31.57 5.40 -2.37
CA ARG A 174 31.79 4.91 -3.73
C ARG A 174 31.92 6.07 -4.73
N ARG A 175 32.78 5.90 -5.72
CA ARG A 175 32.97 6.89 -6.80
C ARG A 175 32.38 6.43 -8.13
N ASP A 176 31.94 5.19 -8.19
CA ASP A 176 31.32 4.54 -9.34
C ASP A 176 29.78 4.61 -9.21
N TRP A 177 29.19 5.79 -9.45
CA TRP A 177 27.74 5.94 -9.48
C TRP A 177 27.08 4.90 -10.40
N GLY A 178 26.12 4.14 -9.91
CA GLY A 178 25.51 3.03 -10.64
C GLY A 178 26.24 1.69 -10.53
N GLY A 179 27.37 1.64 -9.82
CA GLY A 179 28.06 0.39 -9.51
C GLY A 179 27.19 -0.60 -8.74
N MET A 180 27.65 -1.87 -8.65
CA MET A 180 26.95 -2.90 -7.89
C MET A 180 27.08 -2.62 -6.39
N PRO A 181 25.99 -2.56 -5.62
CA PRO A 181 26.04 -2.47 -4.17
C PRO A 181 26.76 -3.66 -3.56
N GLU A 182 27.44 -3.47 -2.43
CA GLU A 182 28.08 -4.58 -1.72
C GLU A 182 27.01 -5.53 -1.16
N PHE A 183 27.17 -6.82 -1.42
CA PHE A 183 26.21 -7.84 -1.02
C PHE A 183 26.88 -9.07 -0.40
N ARG A 184 28.22 -9.14 -0.48
CA ARG A 184 28.97 -10.27 0.06
C ARG A 184 29.26 -10.08 1.54
N PRO A 185 29.06 -11.11 2.36
CA PRO A 185 29.44 -11.04 3.76
C PRO A 185 30.97 -10.97 3.90
N ASN A 186 31.41 -10.30 4.93
CA ASN A 186 32.82 -10.31 5.35
C ASN A 186 33.20 -11.65 5.96
N GLU A 187 34.45 -11.79 6.46
CA GLU A 187 34.97 -13.02 7.10
C GLU A 187 34.13 -13.46 8.32
N ALA A 188 33.42 -12.55 8.97
CA ALA A 188 32.52 -12.84 10.09
C ALA A 188 31.09 -13.21 9.63
N GLY A 189 30.83 -13.31 8.31
CA GLY A 189 29.51 -13.62 7.77
C GLY A 189 28.52 -12.44 7.75
N ILE A 190 28.99 -11.20 7.92
CA ILE A 190 28.18 -9.98 8.05
C ILE A 190 28.31 -9.12 6.80
N VAL A 191 27.19 -8.72 6.19
CA VAL A 191 27.12 -7.65 5.20
C VAL A 191 27.03 -6.33 5.96
N LYS A 192 28.04 -5.45 5.81
CA LYS A 192 28.15 -4.22 6.61
C LYS A 192 27.21 -3.11 6.18
N ASN A 193 26.69 -3.13 4.95
CA ASN A 193 25.86 -2.08 4.38
C ASN A 193 26.47 -0.65 4.53
N ASN A 194 27.78 -0.55 4.49
CA ASN A 194 28.52 0.70 4.71
C ASN A 194 29.12 1.30 3.43
N ASP A 195 28.71 0.81 2.27
CA ASP A 195 29.02 1.36 0.94
C ASP A 195 27.97 2.41 0.55
N PHE A 196 28.40 3.66 0.46
CA PHE A 196 27.55 4.79 0.11
C PHE A 196 27.90 5.30 -1.28
N PHE A 197 26.88 5.69 -2.07
CA PHE A 197 27.10 6.33 -3.38
C PHE A 197 27.04 7.85 -3.30
N GLY A 198 26.59 8.40 -2.18
CA GLY A 198 26.63 9.82 -1.88
C GLY A 198 25.48 10.63 -2.48
N GLY A 199 24.36 9.97 -2.81
CA GLY A 199 23.11 10.69 -3.08
C GLY A 199 22.73 11.55 -1.87
N ASN A 200 22.17 12.75 -2.13
CA ASN A 200 21.96 13.75 -1.09
C ASN A 200 20.80 14.71 -1.37
N PHE A 201 20.44 15.55 -0.41
CA PHE A 201 19.28 16.44 -0.54
C PHE A 201 19.43 17.49 -1.64
N ARG A 202 20.64 18.00 -1.90
CA ARG A 202 20.90 18.91 -3.03
C ARG A 202 20.68 18.19 -4.37
N GLY A 203 21.10 16.93 -4.44
CA GLY A 203 20.79 16.07 -5.61
C GLY A 203 19.29 15.93 -5.82
N VAL A 204 18.52 15.62 -4.76
CA VAL A 204 17.05 15.55 -4.87
C VAL A 204 16.45 16.90 -5.24
N LEU A 205 16.91 17.98 -4.62
CA LEU A 205 16.48 19.36 -4.93
C LEU A 205 16.65 19.67 -6.42
N SER A 206 17.80 19.29 -7.02
CA SER A 206 18.07 19.48 -8.44
C SER A 206 17.13 18.70 -9.37
N LYS A 207 16.40 17.71 -8.85
CA LYS A 207 15.47 16.85 -9.60
C LYS A 207 13.99 17.11 -9.31
N LEU A 208 13.67 18.16 -8.56
CA LEU A 208 12.26 18.50 -8.25
C LEU A 208 11.43 18.80 -9.51
N ASP A 209 12.01 19.42 -10.52
CA ASP A 209 11.30 19.69 -11.79
C ASP A 209 11.02 18.39 -12.56
N TYR A 210 11.92 17.41 -12.50
CA TYR A 210 11.66 16.06 -13.01
C TYR A 210 10.48 15.40 -12.28
N LEU A 211 10.48 15.43 -10.95
CA LEU A 211 9.39 14.87 -10.14
C LEU A 211 8.06 15.62 -10.39
N GLN A 212 8.10 16.93 -10.53
CA GLN A 212 6.93 17.72 -10.91
C GLN A 212 6.39 17.33 -12.30
N SER A 213 7.27 17.03 -13.26
CA SER A 213 6.88 16.58 -14.60
C SER A 213 6.16 15.22 -14.59
N LEU A 214 6.39 14.39 -13.57
CA LEU A 214 5.69 13.13 -13.31
C LEU A 214 4.38 13.36 -12.52
N HIS A 215 4.01 14.60 -12.22
CA HIS A 215 2.87 14.99 -11.39
C HIS A 215 2.95 14.44 -9.96
N VAL A 216 4.15 14.23 -9.43
CA VAL A 216 4.37 13.84 -8.04
C VAL A 216 3.83 14.91 -7.11
N THR A 217 3.08 14.50 -6.09
CA THR A 217 2.53 15.35 -5.04
C THR A 217 3.09 15.02 -3.65
N VAL A 218 3.74 13.86 -3.53
CA VAL A 218 4.33 13.38 -2.28
C VAL A 218 5.67 12.73 -2.57
N ILE A 219 6.70 13.16 -1.88
CA ILE A 219 7.99 12.45 -1.80
C ILE A 219 8.00 11.68 -0.48
N TYR A 220 8.21 10.37 -0.54
CA TYR A 220 8.50 9.53 0.61
C TYR A 220 9.98 9.18 0.62
N PHE A 221 10.69 9.61 1.65
CA PHE A 221 12.09 9.23 1.87
C PHE A 221 12.20 7.98 2.73
N ASN A 222 12.98 6.98 2.27
CA ASN A 222 13.57 6.01 3.18
C ASN A 222 14.41 6.72 4.24
N PRO A 223 14.81 6.09 5.36
CA PRO A 223 15.38 6.79 6.51
C PRO A 223 16.48 7.79 6.16
N ILE A 224 16.43 8.95 6.81
CA ILE A 224 17.35 10.08 6.56
C ILE A 224 18.23 10.41 7.76
N PHE A 225 17.98 9.78 8.90
CA PHE A 225 18.67 10.12 10.15
C PHE A 225 20.09 9.54 10.21
N GLU A 226 20.92 10.14 11.04
CA GLU A 226 22.29 9.67 11.27
C GLU A 226 22.30 8.18 11.61
N SER A 227 23.16 7.42 10.93
CA SER A 227 23.25 5.98 11.03
C SER A 227 24.58 5.49 10.50
N VAL A 228 24.98 4.26 10.78
CA VAL A 228 26.20 3.65 10.24
C VAL A 228 25.97 2.98 8.90
N SER A 229 24.74 2.51 8.62
CA SER A 229 24.41 1.83 7.37
C SER A 229 23.89 2.78 6.28
N ASN A 230 24.01 2.32 5.04
CA ASN A 230 23.50 3.06 3.87
C ASN A 230 21.96 3.10 3.80
N HIS A 231 21.27 2.14 4.42
CA HIS A 231 19.80 2.09 4.49
C HIS A 231 19.22 2.92 5.65
N ARG A 232 20.01 3.19 6.68
CA ARG A 232 19.67 4.05 7.84
C ARG A 232 18.51 3.56 8.71
N TYR A 233 18.10 2.29 8.58
CA TYR A 233 17.12 1.70 9.49
C TYR A 233 17.72 1.45 10.90
N ASP A 234 19.02 1.35 11.03
CA ASP A 234 19.76 1.35 12.29
C ASP A 234 19.98 2.80 12.80
N THR A 235 18.89 3.47 13.14
CA THR A 235 18.91 4.90 13.51
C THR A 235 19.87 5.17 14.67
N GLY A 236 20.85 6.04 14.42
CA GLY A 236 21.83 6.51 15.40
C GLY A 236 21.35 7.71 16.21
N ASN A 237 20.74 8.71 15.54
CA ASN A 237 20.17 9.88 16.19
C ASN A 237 18.94 10.40 15.43
N TYR A 238 17.76 10.27 16.02
CA TYR A 238 16.48 10.66 15.39
C TYR A 238 16.32 12.15 15.11
N LYS A 239 17.12 13.01 15.76
CA LYS A 239 17.05 14.47 15.57
C LYS A 239 18.20 15.02 14.76
N LYS A 240 19.01 14.16 14.13
CA LYS A 240 20.13 14.54 13.31
C LYS A 240 20.06 13.87 11.95
N ILE A 241 20.16 14.65 10.90
CA ILE A 241 20.28 14.14 9.54
C ILE A 241 21.65 13.46 9.37
N ASP A 242 21.68 12.35 8.62
CA ASP A 242 22.94 11.72 8.24
C ASP A 242 23.82 12.70 7.47
N PRO A 243 25.06 12.97 7.92
CA PRO A 243 25.92 13.98 7.28
C PRO A 243 26.18 13.78 5.79
N LEU A 244 26.08 12.54 5.28
CA LEU A 244 26.21 12.26 3.84
C LEU A 244 25.00 12.74 3.02
N LEU A 245 23.84 12.96 3.65
CA LEU A 245 22.67 13.50 2.97
C LEU A 245 22.66 15.04 2.92
N GLY A 246 23.43 15.69 3.78
CA GLY A 246 23.50 17.13 3.87
C GLY A 246 23.31 17.65 5.29
N ALA A 247 23.27 18.96 5.42
CA ALA A 247 22.93 19.64 6.66
C ALA A 247 21.39 19.76 6.81
N GLU A 248 20.96 20.21 7.99
CA GLU A 248 19.53 20.45 8.25
C GLU A 248 18.97 21.55 7.32
N GLU A 249 19.77 22.54 7.02
CA GLU A 249 19.44 23.63 6.09
C GLU A 249 19.21 23.12 4.65
N ASP A 250 19.95 22.09 4.22
CA ASP A 250 19.74 21.46 2.90
C ASP A 250 18.39 20.73 2.85
N PHE A 251 17.99 20.09 3.97
CA PHE A 251 16.68 19.43 4.09
C PHE A 251 15.54 20.46 4.12
N GLU A 252 15.68 21.53 4.91
CA GLU A 252 14.68 22.60 4.99
C GLU A 252 14.51 23.31 3.63
N ALA A 253 15.60 23.55 2.92
CA ALA A 253 15.56 24.10 1.56
C ALA A 253 14.83 23.16 0.59
N LEU A 254 15.08 21.86 0.67
CA LEU A 254 14.38 20.86 -0.13
C LEU A 254 12.88 20.84 0.17
N VAL A 255 12.49 20.80 1.46
CA VAL A 255 11.08 20.80 1.87
C VAL A 255 10.37 22.07 1.40
N ALA A 256 10.99 23.23 1.52
CA ALA A 256 10.44 24.50 1.06
C ALA A 256 10.26 24.52 -0.47
N ALA A 257 11.27 24.14 -1.23
CA ALA A 257 11.22 24.10 -2.69
C ALA A 257 10.24 23.05 -3.23
N ALA A 258 10.09 21.91 -2.54
CA ALA A 258 9.07 20.89 -2.84
C ALA A 258 7.67 21.47 -2.62
N LYS A 259 7.45 22.15 -1.50
CA LYS A 259 6.17 22.80 -1.16
C LYS A 259 5.74 23.84 -2.20
N GLU A 260 6.68 24.65 -2.70
CA GLU A 260 6.41 25.62 -3.78
C GLU A 260 5.90 24.94 -5.06
N ARG A 261 6.28 23.69 -5.31
CA ARG A 261 5.83 22.87 -6.44
C ARG A 261 4.59 22.03 -6.14
N GLY A 262 3.96 22.23 -4.97
CA GLY A 262 2.81 21.43 -4.52
C GLY A 262 3.15 20.01 -4.08
N ILE A 263 4.42 19.75 -3.78
CA ILE A 263 4.94 18.45 -3.33
C ILE A 263 5.16 18.49 -1.82
N ARG A 264 4.62 17.53 -1.07
CA ARG A 264 4.91 17.36 0.36
C ARG A 264 5.88 16.22 0.57
N VAL A 265 6.72 16.36 1.59
CA VAL A 265 7.69 15.33 1.99
C VAL A 265 7.14 14.56 3.18
N ILE A 266 7.21 13.23 3.16
CA ILE A 266 6.98 12.38 4.34
C ILE A 266 8.23 11.59 4.66
N LEU A 267 8.43 11.27 5.95
CA LEU A 267 9.60 10.57 6.44
C LEU A 267 9.28 9.14 6.88
N ASP A 268 10.30 8.31 6.89
CA ASP A 268 10.25 6.98 7.50
C ASP A 268 10.39 7.09 9.02
N GLY A 269 9.47 6.50 9.75
CA GLY A 269 9.44 6.46 11.21
C GLY A 269 9.83 5.08 11.71
N VAL A 270 11.10 4.89 12.05
CA VAL A 270 11.65 3.63 12.56
C VAL A 270 11.62 3.70 14.09
N PHE A 271 10.53 3.25 14.72
CA PHE A 271 10.31 3.40 16.17
C PHE A 271 10.30 2.08 16.95
N ASN A 272 10.48 0.95 16.29
CA ASN A 272 10.55 -0.36 16.94
C ASN A 272 11.95 -0.69 17.49
N HIS A 273 13.00 -0.12 16.91
CA HIS A 273 14.39 -0.39 17.26
C HIS A 273 15.27 0.82 16.99
N THR A 274 16.49 0.81 17.53
CA THR A 274 17.56 1.76 17.18
C THR A 274 18.76 0.99 16.61
N GLY A 275 19.77 1.71 16.12
CA GLY A 275 21.09 1.12 15.93
C GLY A 275 21.74 0.76 17.28
N ASP A 276 22.54 -0.32 17.32
CA ASP A 276 23.41 -0.59 18.46
C ASP A 276 24.52 0.48 18.59
N ASP A 277 24.87 1.11 17.49
CA ASP A 277 25.70 2.32 17.44
C ASP A 277 24.82 3.57 17.33
N SER A 278 24.05 3.83 18.36
CA SER A 278 23.18 5.00 18.48
C SER A 278 23.53 5.82 19.72
N LEU A 279 23.15 7.08 19.74
CA LEU A 279 23.27 7.97 20.91
C LEU A 279 22.61 7.35 22.15
N TYR A 280 21.59 6.51 21.97
CA TYR A 280 20.76 5.95 23.04
C TYR A 280 21.30 4.62 23.57
N PHE A 281 21.76 3.75 22.71
CA PHE A 281 22.33 2.44 23.08
C PHE A 281 23.85 2.51 23.29
N ASN A 282 24.57 3.14 22.36
CA ASN A 282 25.99 3.49 22.35
C ASN A 282 26.93 2.33 22.71
N ARG A 283 26.74 1.19 22.02
CA ARG A 283 27.52 -0.04 22.28
C ARG A 283 29.02 0.18 22.13
N TYR A 284 29.43 1.03 21.19
CA TYR A 284 30.84 1.20 20.81
C TYR A 284 31.47 2.48 21.40
N GLY A 285 30.70 3.33 22.05
CA GLY A 285 31.21 4.57 22.66
C GLY A 285 31.53 5.67 21.65
N HIS A 286 30.89 5.67 20.48
CA HIS A 286 31.12 6.70 19.45
C HIS A 286 30.36 8.00 19.72
N TYR A 287 29.42 8.00 20.65
CA TYR A 287 28.69 9.20 21.09
C TYR A 287 29.16 9.65 22.48
N ASP A 288 29.14 10.96 22.73
CA ASP A 288 29.47 11.52 24.05
C ASP A 288 28.42 11.19 25.14
N SER A 289 27.26 10.64 24.75
CA SER A 289 26.22 10.21 25.69
C SER A 289 26.61 8.92 26.40
N VAL A 290 26.14 8.74 27.63
CA VAL A 290 26.19 7.45 28.31
C VAL A 290 24.99 6.62 27.86
N GLY A 291 25.22 5.74 26.86
CA GLY A 291 24.16 4.87 26.32
C GLY A 291 23.73 3.74 27.26
N ALA A 292 22.60 3.14 26.94
CA ALA A 292 22.02 2.04 27.74
C ALA A 292 22.93 0.82 27.86
N TYR A 293 23.76 0.55 26.86
CA TYR A 293 24.73 -0.56 26.90
C TYR A 293 25.90 -0.28 27.83
N GLN A 294 26.28 1.00 28.00
CA GLN A 294 27.49 1.40 28.72
C GLN A 294 27.31 1.49 30.24
N SER A 295 26.13 1.87 30.73
CA SER A 295 25.88 2.06 32.15
C SER A 295 24.45 1.68 32.51
N TYR A 296 24.32 1.04 33.68
CA TYR A 296 23.01 0.76 34.28
C TYR A 296 22.29 2.05 34.68
N ASP A 297 23.05 3.13 34.97
CA ASP A 297 22.53 4.46 35.33
C ASP A 297 22.30 5.36 34.11
N SER A 298 22.37 4.83 32.89
CA SER A 298 22.08 5.58 31.67
C SER A 298 20.64 6.11 31.67
N PRO A 299 20.40 7.35 31.21
CA PRO A 299 19.04 7.88 31.05
C PRO A 299 18.21 7.12 30.02
N TYR A 300 18.84 6.28 29.21
CA TYR A 300 18.21 5.45 28.19
C TYR A 300 18.07 3.99 28.61
N ARG A 301 18.44 3.64 29.88
CA ARG A 301 18.50 2.23 30.29
C ARG A 301 17.15 1.53 30.22
N ASP A 302 16.08 2.18 30.56
CA ASP A 302 14.71 1.67 30.53
C ASP A 302 14.05 1.65 29.14
N TRP A 303 14.77 2.17 28.12
CA TRP A 303 14.33 2.09 26.73
C TRP A 303 14.53 0.69 26.13
N TYR A 304 15.32 -0.16 26.79
CA TYR A 304 15.69 -1.47 26.26
C TYR A 304 15.53 -2.57 27.32
N ASP A 305 15.08 -3.73 26.89
CA ASP A 305 14.92 -4.89 27.74
C ASP A 305 16.17 -5.77 27.68
N PHE A 306 16.92 -5.82 28.79
CA PHE A 306 18.09 -6.64 28.96
C PHE A 306 17.75 -7.89 29.79
N PHE A 307 18.15 -9.07 29.30
CA PHE A 307 18.04 -10.34 30.04
C PHE A 307 19.40 -10.82 30.60
N ASP A 308 20.53 -10.28 30.08
CA ASP A 308 21.90 -10.49 30.59
C ASP A 308 22.73 -9.22 30.36
N TYR A 309 22.65 -8.27 31.28
CA TYR A 309 23.26 -6.95 31.14
C TYR A 309 24.78 -7.00 31.09
N PRO A 310 25.45 -6.27 30.20
CA PRO A 310 24.89 -5.47 29.10
C PRO A 310 24.77 -6.26 27.78
N ARG A 311 25.21 -7.51 27.74
CA ARG A 311 25.41 -8.26 26.48
C ARG A 311 24.15 -8.93 25.96
N GLY A 312 23.23 -9.32 26.84
CA GLY A 312 21.98 -9.97 26.47
C GLY A 312 20.83 -8.96 26.49
N TYR A 313 20.28 -8.63 25.35
CA TYR A 313 19.17 -7.70 25.19
C TYR A 313 18.22 -8.15 24.07
N GLN A 314 16.98 -7.67 24.13
CA GLN A 314 16.02 -7.90 23.06
C GLN A 314 16.46 -7.14 21.81
N SER A 315 16.37 -7.78 20.66
CA SER A 315 16.67 -7.18 19.36
C SER A 315 15.62 -7.58 18.33
N TRP A 316 15.43 -6.73 17.32
CA TRP A 316 14.47 -7.01 16.26
C TRP A 316 14.88 -8.29 15.51
N TRP A 317 14.03 -9.30 15.60
CA TRP A 317 14.22 -10.65 15.01
C TRP A 317 15.56 -11.31 15.34
N GLY A 318 16.18 -10.96 16.47
CA GLY A 318 17.46 -11.49 16.90
C GLY A 318 18.68 -10.85 16.20
N ILE A 319 18.49 -9.76 15.48
CA ILE A 319 19.57 -9.00 14.85
C ILE A 319 20.20 -8.08 15.89
N GLU A 320 21.37 -8.46 16.42
CA GLU A 320 22.04 -7.74 17.52
C GLU A 320 22.33 -6.26 17.22
N THR A 321 22.53 -5.89 15.95
CA THR A 321 22.78 -4.50 15.57
C THR A 321 21.52 -3.62 15.61
N LEU A 322 20.34 -4.21 15.90
CA LEU A 322 19.06 -3.55 15.97
C LEU A 322 18.37 -3.82 17.32
N PRO A 323 18.90 -3.26 18.44
CA PRO A 323 18.28 -3.41 19.75
C PRO A 323 16.83 -2.88 19.73
N ALA A 324 15.91 -3.77 20.09
CA ALA A 324 14.49 -3.44 20.16
C ALA A 324 14.23 -2.50 21.35
N VAL A 325 13.38 -1.50 21.13
CA VAL A 325 12.99 -0.59 22.21
C VAL A 325 11.82 -1.18 23.02
N ASN A 326 11.74 -0.77 24.25
CA ASN A 326 10.56 -1.00 25.10
C ASN A 326 9.58 0.17 24.88
N GLU A 327 8.57 -0.05 24.05
CA GLU A 327 7.56 0.98 23.73
C GLU A 327 6.72 1.37 24.97
N ALA A 328 6.75 0.58 26.03
CA ALA A 328 6.10 0.92 27.31
C ALA A 328 6.93 1.89 28.17
N SER A 329 8.23 2.08 27.90
CA SER A 329 9.07 3.04 28.62
C SER A 329 8.50 4.46 28.50
N GLU A 330 8.23 5.10 29.65
CA GLU A 330 7.77 6.48 29.68
C GLU A 330 8.82 7.45 29.12
N GLY A 331 10.10 7.17 29.36
CA GLY A 331 11.22 7.94 28.81
C GLY A 331 11.22 7.91 27.29
N TYR A 332 11.08 6.71 26.69
CA TYR A 332 11.01 6.55 25.24
C TYR A 332 9.75 7.19 24.65
N GLN A 333 8.59 6.98 25.27
CA GLN A 333 7.35 7.61 24.84
C GLN A 333 7.44 9.15 24.85
N ASN A 334 7.99 9.73 25.91
CA ASN A 334 8.17 11.18 25.98
C ASN A 334 9.15 11.68 24.90
N PHE A 335 10.21 10.92 24.61
CA PHE A 335 11.15 11.25 23.56
C PHE A 335 10.49 11.21 22.16
N VAL A 336 9.59 10.26 21.90
CA VAL A 336 8.91 10.17 20.59
C VAL A 336 7.73 11.15 20.51
N PHE A 337 6.87 11.24 21.52
CA PHE A 337 5.57 11.92 21.50
C PHE A 337 5.54 13.28 22.18
N GLY A 338 6.51 13.58 23.05
CA GLY A 338 6.54 14.82 23.83
C GLY A 338 6.56 16.09 22.97
N ASP A 339 6.45 17.26 23.57
CA ASP A 339 6.43 18.53 22.84
C ASP A 339 7.73 18.80 22.08
N ASP A 340 8.87 18.41 22.65
CA ASP A 340 10.16 18.40 21.97
C ASP A 340 10.50 17.02 21.38
N GLY A 341 9.49 16.13 21.27
CA GLY A 341 9.67 14.77 20.77
C GLY A 341 9.97 14.72 19.28
N VAL A 342 10.46 13.57 18.85
CA VAL A 342 10.89 13.33 17.45
C VAL A 342 9.80 13.67 16.44
N LEU A 343 8.55 13.24 16.71
CA LEU A 343 7.44 13.43 15.78
C LEU A 343 7.16 14.92 15.53
N LYS A 344 7.01 15.69 16.61
CA LYS A 344 6.70 17.11 16.52
C LYS A 344 7.87 17.91 15.97
N TYR A 345 9.11 17.52 16.30
CA TYR A 345 10.31 18.16 15.77
C TYR A 345 10.33 18.21 14.23
N TRP A 346 10.11 17.06 13.59
CA TRP A 346 10.13 17.01 12.11
C TRP A 346 8.86 17.58 11.48
N LEU A 347 7.69 17.46 12.12
CA LEU A 347 6.47 18.11 11.65
C LEU A 347 6.61 19.63 11.61
N ARG A 348 7.26 20.23 12.61
CA ARG A 348 7.58 21.67 12.65
C ARG A 348 8.54 22.10 11.54
N LYS A 349 9.34 21.20 11.01
CA LYS A 349 10.17 21.43 9.81
C LYS A 349 9.40 21.30 8.50
N GLY A 350 8.08 21.10 8.55
CA GLY A 350 7.18 21.17 7.41
C GLY A 350 6.95 19.87 6.66
N ILE A 351 7.30 18.73 7.24
CA ILE A 351 6.95 17.44 6.64
C ILE A 351 5.44 17.19 6.69
N GLY A 352 4.93 16.39 5.74
CA GLY A 352 3.51 16.06 5.60
C GLY A 352 3.06 14.81 6.35
N GLY A 353 3.95 14.14 7.09
CA GLY A 353 3.61 12.94 7.85
C GLY A 353 4.69 11.87 7.85
N TYR A 354 4.28 10.65 8.19
CA TYR A 354 5.18 9.52 8.37
C TYR A 354 4.68 8.25 7.68
N ARG A 355 5.63 7.47 7.16
CA ARG A 355 5.47 6.03 6.96
C ARG A 355 6.11 5.35 8.16
N LEU A 356 5.42 4.42 8.79
CA LEU A 356 5.90 3.69 9.96
C LEU A 356 6.50 2.36 9.53
N ASP A 357 7.77 2.20 9.81
CA ASP A 357 8.51 0.95 9.63
C ASP A 357 7.95 -0.13 10.55
N VAL A 358 7.85 -1.35 10.03
CA VAL A 358 7.37 -2.55 10.73
C VAL A 358 6.20 -2.28 11.69
N ALA A 359 5.11 -1.69 11.15
CA ALA A 359 3.96 -1.29 11.98
C ALA A 359 3.35 -2.45 12.78
N ASP A 360 3.53 -3.70 12.32
CA ASP A 360 3.10 -4.90 13.03
C ASP A 360 3.86 -5.16 14.34
N GLU A 361 5.06 -4.60 14.47
CA GLU A 361 5.87 -4.69 15.70
C GLU A 361 5.41 -3.68 16.77
N LEU A 362 4.85 -2.54 16.35
CA LEU A 362 4.43 -1.47 17.25
C LEU A 362 3.10 -1.82 17.94
N PRO A 363 3.01 -1.80 19.28
CA PRO A 363 1.76 -2.08 20.00
C PRO A 363 0.66 -1.05 19.70
N ASP A 364 -0.61 -1.48 19.76
CA ASP A 364 -1.76 -0.59 19.49
C ASP A 364 -1.75 0.66 20.36
N PHE A 365 -1.40 0.54 21.66
CA PHE A 365 -1.33 1.72 22.55
C PHE A 365 -0.28 2.74 22.10
N PHE A 366 0.82 2.28 21.50
CA PHE A 366 1.88 3.13 20.98
C PHE A 366 1.42 3.85 19.70
N LEU A 367 0.78 3.12 18.79
CA LEU A 367 0.22 3.69 17.56
C LEU A 367 -0.87 4.72 17.85
N LYS A 368 -1.72 4.49 18.85
CA LYS A 368 -2.74 5.46 19.30
C LYS A 368 -2.12 6.74 19.85
N LYS A 369 -1.09 6.63 20.68
CA LYS A 369 -0.34 7.80 21.20
C LYS A 369 0.40 8.53 20.08
N LEU A 370 1.01 7.78 19.14
CA LEU A 370 1.68 8.33 17.97
C LEU A 370 0.69 9.16 17.14
N ARG A 371 -0.46 8.57 16.77
CA ARG A 371 -1.50 9.29 16.04
C ARG A 371 -1.93 10.56 16.76
N LYS A 372 -2.20 10.45 18.04
CA LYS A 372 -2.59 11.60 18.85
C LYS A 372 -1.57 12.72 18.78
N ALA A 373 -0.29 12.43 19.02
CA ALA A 373 0.79 13.42 18.97
C ALA A 373 0.96 14.05 17.57
N VAL A 374 0.89 13.25 16.52
CA VAL A 374 0.98 13.72 15.13
C VAL A 374 -0.18 14.62 14.77
N LYS A 375 -1.42 14.22 15.10
CA LYS A 375 -2.63 14.97 14.73
C LYS A 375 -2.83 16.22 15.59
N GLU A 376 -2.33 16.24 16.81
CA GLU A 376 -2.30 17.45 17.67
C GLU A 376 -1.35 18.51 17.09
N GLU A 377 -0.18 18.13 16.62
CA GLU A 377 0.79 19.06 16.02
C GLU A 377 0.37 19.48 14.60
N THR A 378 -0.01 18.51 13.78
CA THR A 378 -0.40 18.73 12.37
C THR A 378 -1.59 17.85 12.03
N PRO A 379 -2.83 18.34 12.14
CA PRO A 379 -4.05 17.54 11.86
C PRO A 379 -4.06 16.88 10.47
N GLU A 380 -3.47 17.54 9.49
CA GLU A 380 -3.39 17.09 8.10
C GLU A 380 -2.17 16.18 7.80
N ALA A 381 -1.34 15.85 8.78
CA ALA A 381 -0.24 14.91 8.56
C ALA A 381 -0.77 13.49 8.30
N VAL A 382 -0.21 12.79 7.31
CA VAL A 382 -0.59 11.41 6.99
C VAL A 382 0.23 10.41 7.79
N ILE A 383 -0.39 9.31 8.23
CA ILE A 383 0.26 8.20 8.92
C ILE A 383 0.00 6.92 8.13
N ILE A 384 1.06 6.35 7.54
CA ILE A 384 1.01 5.15 6.70
C ILE A 384 1.78 4.03 7.41
N GLY A 385 1.17 2.89 7.67
CA GLY A 385 1.87 1.74 8.25
C GLY A 385 2.43 0.80 7.19
N GLU A 386 3.57 0.20 7.48
CA GLU A 386 4.02 -0.97 6.73
C GLU A 386 3.31 -2.21 7.27
N VAL A 387 2.40 -2.75 6.46
CA VAL A 387 1.66 -4.00 6.74
C VAL A 387 1.62 -4.82 5.47
N TRP A 388 2.14 -6.04 5.52
CA TRP A 388 2.34 -6.86 4.31
C TRP A 388 1.09 -7.62 3.85
N GLU A 389 0.12 -7.84 4.76
CA GLU A 389 -1.13 -8.55 4.46
C GLU A 389 -2.34 -7.62 4.56
N SER A 390 -3.54 -8.21 4.61
CA SER A 390 -4.78 -7.45 4.86
C SER A 390 -4.71 -6.77 6.23
N ALA A 391 -4.79 -5.44 6.24
CA ALA A 391 -4.68 -4.66 7.46
C ALA A 391 -5.98 -4.60 8.27
N SER A 392 -7.13 -4.91 7.66
CA SER A 392 -8.43 -4.80 8.33
C SER A 392 -8.70 -5.93 9.33
N ASP A 393 -8.01 -7.06 9.17
CA ASP A 393 -8.15 -8.26 10.01
C ASP A 393 -6.81 -8.87 10.41
N LYS A 394 -5.75 -8.07 10.38
CA LYS A 394 -4.40 -8.50 10.74
C LYS A 394 -4.33 -9.02 12.17
N ILE A 395 -3.64 -10.15 12.34
CA ILE A 395 -3.18 -10.65 13.63
C ILE A 395 -1.66 -10.60 13.62
N ALA A 396 -1.08 -9.86 14.55
CA ALA A 396 0.35 -9.84 14.80
C ALA A 396 0.61 -10.16 16.28
N TYR A 397 1.60 -11.00 16.54
CA TYR A 397 1.96 -11.43 17.92
C TYR A 397 0.78 -11.94 18.74
N GLY A 398 -0.14 -12.66 18.08
CA GLY A 398 -1.33 -13.25 18.72
C GLY A 398 -2.44 -12.26 19.07
N LYS A 399 -2.31 -10.99 18.66
CA LYS A 399 -3.32 -9.95 18.89
C LYS A 399 -3.92 -9.47 17.57
N ARG A 400 -5.25 -9.27 17.55
CA ARG A 400 -5.95 -8.58 16.48
C ARG A 400 -5.54 -7.11 16.50
N ARG A 401 -5.10 -6.58 15.36
CA ARG A 401 -4.68 -5.18 15.22
C ARG A 401 -5.88 -4.27 14.93
N GLU A 402 -5.80 -3.02 15.41
CA GLU A 402 -6.89 -2.07 15.37
C GLU A 402 -6.67 -0.95 14.32
N TYR A 403 -5.79 -1.16 13.36
CA TYR A 403 -5.28 -0.16 12.41
C TYR A 403 -6.34 0.76 11.80
N PHE A 404 -7.51 0.22 11.46
CA PHE A 404 -8.59 0.95 10.79
C PHE A 404 -9.82 1.19 11.66
N GLN A 405 -9.68 1.12 12.99
CA GLN A 405 -10.77 1.48 13.87
C GLN A 405 -10.85 3.00 14.16
N GLY A 406 -9.90 3.80 13.62
CA GLY A 406 -9.96 5.26 13.64
C GLY A 406 -8.93 5.95 14.52
N GLU A 407 -8.21 5.22 15.38
CA GLU A 407 -7.28 5.78 16.37
C GLU A 407 -5.80 5.52 16.07
N GLU A 408 -5.45 4.82 14.96
CA GLU A 408 -4.07 4.42 14.65
C GLU A 408 -3.60 4.97 13.32
N LEU A 409 -3.84 4.26 12.22
CA LEU A 409 -3.29 4.59 10.91
C LEU A 409 -4.32 5.30 10.01
N ASP A 410 -3.86 6.21 9.16
CA ASP A 410 -4.67 6.72 8.06
C ASP A 410 -4.72 5.71 6.92
N SER A 411 -3.62 5.01 6.69
CA SER A 411 -3.43 4.09 5.57
C SER A 411 -2.32 3.08 5.84
N VAL A 412 -2.13 2.18 4.87
CA VAL A 412 -1.03 1.20 4.86
C VAL A 412 -0.43 1.08 3.45
N MET A 413 0.78 0.52 3.38
CA MET A 413 1.37 0.04 2.13
C MET A 413 0.54 -1.13 1.59
N ASN A 414 0.05 -1.02 0.37
CA ASN A 414 -0.93 -1.95 -0.20
C ASN A 414 -0.27 -3.16 -0.88
N TYR A 415 0.43 -3.97 -0.09
CA TYR A 415 1.04 -5.22 -0.57
C TYR A 415 0.03 -6.20 -1.17
N PRO A 416 -1.18 -6.39 -0.60
CA PRO A 416 -2.17 -7.27 -1.22
C PRO A 416 -2.51 -6.87 -2.66
N LEU A 417 -2.69 -5.58 -2.93
CA LEU A 417 -2.99 -5.11 -4.29
C LEU A 417 -1.78 -5.24 -5.21
N LYS A 418 -0.56 -4.97 -4.72
CA LYS A 418 0.69 -5.20 -5.45
C LYS A 418 0.76 -6.64 -5.96
N ASP A 419 0.58 -7.60 -5.05
CA ASP A 419 0.68 -9.03 -5.38
C ASP A 419 -0.44 -9.47 -6.33
N ALA A 420 -1.65 -8.91 -6.18
CA ALA A 420 -2.76 -9.16 -7.07
C ALA A 420 -2.54 -8.59 -8.49
N ILE A 421 -1.99 -7.38 -8.61
CA ILE A 421 -1.63 -6.79 -9.91
C ILE A 421 -0.56 -7.65 -10.59
N ILE A 422 0.52 -7.98 -9.88
CA ILE A 422 1.61 -8.81 -10.42
C ILE A 422 1.07 -10.19 -10.83
N GLY A 423 0.30 -10.83 -9.95
CA GLY A 423 -0.31 -12.13 -10.22
C GLY A 423 -1.23 -12.12 -11.46
N TYR A 424 -2.01 -11.06 -11.64
CA TYR A 424 -2.83 -10.86 -12.83
C TYR A 424 -1.97 -10.66 -14.09
N VAL A 425 -0.96 -9.79 -14.02
CA VAL A 425 -0.12 -9.48 -15.19
C VAL A 425 0.69 -10.69 -15.64
N ILE A 426 1.16 -11.51 -14.71
CA ILE A 426 1.90 -12.75 -15.05
C ILE A 426 0.96 -13.83 -15.58
N SER A 427 -0.19 -14.05 -14.92
CA SER A 427 -1.04 -15.22 -15.20
C SER A 427 -2.19 -14.97 -16.17
N GLY A 428 -2.57 -13.73 -16.42
CA GLY A 428 -3.79 -13.36 -17.15
C GLY A 428 -5.09 -13.62 -16.37
N LYS A 429 -5.02 -14.13 -15.14
CA LYS A 429 -6.21 -14.51 -14.35
C LYS A 429 -6.80 -13.31 -13.62
N VAL A 430 -7.78 -12.66 -14.21
CA VAL A 430 -8.44 -11.47 -13.64
C VAL A 430 -9.05 -11.72 -12.26
N LYS A 431 -9.40 -12.96 -11.92
CA LYS A 431 -9.98 -13.34 -10.64
C LYS A 431 -9.06 -12.97 -9.45
N ILE A 432 -7.75 -13.16 -9.60
CA ILE A 432 -6.76 -12.82 -8.57
C ILE A 432 -6.87 -11.32 -8.20
N LEU A 433 -6.91 -10.46 -9.21
CA LEU A 433 -7.02 -9.02 -9.02
C LEU A 433 -8.38 -8.63 -8.43
N THR A 434 -9.46 -9.15 -8.98
CA THR A 434 -10.81 -8.74 -8.57
C THR A 434 -11.21 -9.25 -7.18
N GLU A 435 -10.73 -10.41 -6.74
CA GLU A 435 -10.96 -10.87 -5.36
C GLU A 435 -10.27 -9.96 -4.34
N THR A 436 -9.07 -9.49 -4.65
CA THR A 436 -8.37 -8.52 -3.79
C THR A 436 -9.08 -7.17 -3.78
N ILE A 437 -9.52 -6.66 -4.94
CA ILE A 437 -10.31 -5.42 -5.02
C ILE A 437 -11.61 -5.57 -4.21
N ASP A 438 -12.33 -6.68 -4.37
CA ASP A 438 -13.56 -6.95 -3.61
C ASP A 438 -13.31 -6.95 -2.10
N MET A 439 -12.21 -7.55 -1.63
CA MET A 439 -11.80 -7.57 -0.23
C MET A 439 -11.50 -6.15 0.30
N LEU A 440 -10.72 -5.36 -0.44
CA LEU A 440 -10.39 -3.99 -0.05
C LEU A 440 -11.65 -3.11 0.03
N LEU A 441 -12.56 -3.25 -0.95
CA LEU A 441 -13.81 -2.49 -1.00
C LEU A 441 -14.80 -2.86 0.10
N ASP A 442 -14.84 -4.13 0.52
CA ASP A 442 -15.79 -4.60 1.54
C ASP A 442 -15.30 -4.37 2.97
N ASN A 443 -13.99 -4.44 3.19
CA ASN A 443 -13.44 -4.52 4.55
C ASN A 443 -12.85 -3.19 5.07
N TYR A 444 -12.42 -2.28 4.17
CA TYR A 444 -11.70 -1.08 4.57
C TYR A 444 -12.64 0.13 4.71
N PRO A 445 -12.39 1.06 5.65
CA PRO A 445 -13.01 2.37 5.63
C PRO A 445 -12.69 3.08 4.32
N LYS A 446 -13.71 3.73 3.71
CA LYS A 446 -13.55 4.44 2.43
C LYS A 446 -12.42 5.47 2.49
N SER A 447 -12.29 6.18 3.61
CA SER A 447 -11.23 7.17 3.83
C SER A 447 -9.83 6.55 3.79
N SER A 448 -9.63 5.36 4.39
CA SER A 448 -8.37 4.63 4.34
C SER A 448 -8.12 4.00 2.97
N LEU A 449 -9.16 3.44 2.34
CA LEU A 449 -9.09 2.88 0.99
C LEU A 449 -8.57 3.91 -0.03
N ASP A 450 -9.06 5.17 0.06
CA ASP A 450 -8.64 6.24 -0.85
C ASP A 450 -7.22 6.77 -0.56
N CYS A 451 -6.66 6.42 0.59
CA CYS A 451 -5.31 6.75 1.02
C CYS A 451 -4.32 5.59 0.87
N LEU A 452 -4.74 4.39 0.45
CA LEU A 452 -3.83 3.23 0.36
C LEU A 452 -2.61 3.56 -0.52
N MET A 453 -1.42 3.26 0.00
CA MET A 453 -0.18 3.43 -0.74
C MET A 453 -0.02 2.27 -1.73
N ASN A 454 -0.49 2.47 -2.97
CA ASN A 454 -0.42 1.46 -4.02
C ASN A 454 1.00 1.35 -4.58
N ILE A 455 1.70 0.30 -4.26
CA ILE A 455 3.08 0.02 -4.67
C ILE A 455 3.13 -1.04 -5.79
N LEU A 456 4.21 -1.08 -6.55
CA LEU A 456 4.58 -2.20 -7.44
C LEU A 456 5.93 -2.79 -7.04
N SER A 457 6.86 -1.96 -6.61
CA SER A 457 8.12 -2.33 -5.98
C SER A 457 8.46 -1.38 -4.84
N THR A 458 9.40 -1.80 -4.00
CA THR A 458 9.94 -1.02 -2.88
C THR A 458 11.43 -1.30 -2.72
N HIS A 459 12.06 -0.68 -1.74
CA HIS A 459 13.44 -0.95 -1.35
C HIS A 459 13.67 -2.36 -0.75
N ASP A 460 12.59 -3.11 -0.42
CA ASP A 460 12.64 -4.47 0.13
C ASP A 460 12.25 -5.56 -0.87
N THR A 461 11.69 -5.16 -2.00
CA THR A 461 11.21 -6.10 -3.01
C THR A 461 11.97 -5.96 -4.32
N ALA A 462 11.99 -7.01 -5.13
CA ALA A 462 12.54 -6.90 -6.48
C ALA A 462 11.79 -5.84 -7.30
N ARG A 463 12.51 -5.17 -8.20
CA ARG A 463 11.92 -4.16 -9.09
C ARG A 463 10.90 -4.76 -10.03
N ILE A 464 9.84 -4.01 -10.29
CA ILE A 464 8.69 -4.49 -11.06
C ILE A 464 9.08 -5.01 -12.44
N LEU A 465 10.04 -4.38 -13.12
CA LEU A 465 10.50 -4.85 -14.42
C LEU A 465 11.14 -6.24 -14.32
N THR A 466 12.00 -6.48 -13.34
CA THR A 466 12.63 -7.79 -13.09
C THR A 466 11.58 -8.85 -12.78
N VAL A 467 10.60 -8.54 -11.93
CA VAL A 467 9.51 -9.46 -11.58
C VAL A 467 8.67 -9.85 -12.78
N LEU A 468 8.31 -8.89 -13.64
CA LEU A 468 7.44 -9.12 -14.81
C LEU A 468 8.17 -9.67 -16.02
N ALA A 469 9.50 -9.54 -16.09
CA ALA A 469 10.32 -10.14 -17.14
C ALA A 469 10.54 -11.64 -16.96
N GLY A 470 10.28 -12.17 -15.77
CA GLY A 470 10.12 -13.61 -15.53
C GLY A 470 11.41 -14.40 -15.31
N LYS A 471 12.46 -13.75 -14.83
CA LYS A 471 13.66 -14.47 -14.35
C LYS A 471 13.63 -14.62 -12.85
N ASP A 472 13.52 -15.86 -12.38
CA ASP A 472 13.63 -16.19 -10.97
C ASP A 472 15.04 -16.72 -10.67
N THR A 473 15.70 -16.11 -9.71
CA THR A 473 16.91 -16.65 -9.08
C THR A 473 16.88 -16.37 -7.58
N TYR A 474 17.47 -17.27 -6.79
CA TYR A 474 17.52 -17.16 -5.32
C TYR A 474 18.98 -17.05 -4.83
N ASP A 475 19.96 -17.15 -5.72
CA ASP A 475 21.37 -17.02 -5.42
C ASP A 475 21.83 -15.56 -5.63
N LYS A 476 22.42 -14.95 -4.60
CA LYS A 476 22.87 -13.55 -4.67
C LYS A 476 24.00 -13.32 -5.67
N GLU A 477 24.88 -14.29 -5.88
CA GLU A 477 25.93 -14.18 -6.90
C GLU A 477 25.34 -14.22 -8.31
N GLU A 478 24.32 -15.05 -8.52
CA GLU A 478 23.58 -15.07 -9.78
C GLU A 478 22.79 -13.79 -9.99
N MET A 479 22.10 -13.28 -8.95
CA MET A 479 21.37 -12.00 -9.00
C MET A 479 22.26 -10.82 -9.40
N ALA A 480 23.54 -10.83 -8.95
CA ALA A 480 24.49 -9.76 -9.22
C ALA A 480 24.89 -9.66 -10.70
N VAL A 481 24.83 -10.76 -11.44
CA VAL A 481 25.29 -10.84 -12.84
C VAL A 481 24.17 -11.12 -13.86
N THR A 482 22.95 -11.35 -13.37
CA THR A 482 21.81 -11.63 -14.25
C THR A 482 21.09 -10.33 -14.61
N PHE A 483 21.09 -10.00 -15.90
CA PHE A 483 20.40 -8.86 -16.48
C PHE A 483 19.48 -9.31 -17.60
N LEU A 484 18.47 -8.50 -17.88
CA LEU A 484 17.53 -8.74 -18.96
C LEU A 484 18.21 -8.48 -20.31
N SER A 485 17.97 -9.36 -21.28
CA SER A 485 18.24 -9.06 -22.69
C SER A 485 17.32 -7.94 -23.18
N ASP A 486 17.67 -7.32 -24.31
CA ASP A 486 16.85 -6.25 -24.90
C ASP A 486 15.43 -6.70 -25.22
N ASP A 487 15.22 -7.94 -25.67
CA ASP A 487 13.90 -8.49 -25.98
C ASP A 487 13.09 -8.74 -24.71
N GLU A 488 13.69 -9.29 -23.64
CA GLU A 488 13.05 -9.47 -22.34
C GLU A 488 12.68 -8.14 -21.72
N ARG A 489 13.59 -7.16 -21.76
CA ARG A 489 13.35 -5.80 -21.28
C ARG A 489 12.18 -5.15 -22.03
N LYS A 490 12.16 -5.22 -23.35
CA LYS A 490 11.09 -4.67 -24.18
C LYS A 490 9.74 -5.30 -23.86
N ALA A 491 9.68 -6.63 -23.78
CA ALA A 491 8.46 -7.34 -23.41
C ALA A 491 8.03 -7.03 -21.96
N GLY A 492 8.99 -6.94 -21.03
CA GLY A 492 8.74 -6.58 -19.64
C GLY A 492 8.17 -5.17 -19.48
N ILE A 493 8.66 -4.19 -20.26
CA ILE A 493 8.16 -2.80 -20.23
C ILE A 493 6.68 -2.72 -20.59
N GLU A 494 6.20 -3.51 -21.57
CA GLU A 494 4.76 -3.52 -21.89
C GLU A 494 3.92 -4.08 -20.75
N LYS A 495 4.42 -5.07 -20.03
CA LYS A 495 3.77 -5.57 -18.79
C LYS A 495 3.81 -4.54 -17.66
N VAL A 496 4.93 -3.79 -17.51
CA VAL A 496 5.04 -2.70 -16.52
C VAL A 496 4.00 -1.62 -16.81
N LYS A 497 3.79 -1.24 -18.07
CA LYS A 497 2.75 -0.26 -18.43
C LYS A 497 1.34 -0.71 -18.02
N LEU A 498 1.01 -1.99 -18.25
CA LEU A 498 -0.28 -2.54 -17.83
C LEU A 498 -0.43 -2.52 -16.30
N ALA A 499 0.61 -2.91 -15.56
CA ALA A 499 0.64 -2.86 -14.09
C ALA A 499 0.50 -1.42 -13.58
N ALA A 500 1.21 -0.46 -14.18
CA ALA A 500 1.16 0.94 -13.81
C ALA A 500 -0.23 1.57 -14.02
N VAL A 501 -0.95 1.21 -15.11
CA VAL A 501 -2.34 1.65 -15.30
C VAL A 501 -3.22 1.19 -14.14
N LEU A 502 -3.09 -0.05 -13.70
CA LEU A 502 -3.83 -0.57 -12.55
C LEU A 502 -3.44 0.16 -11.26
N GLN A 503 -2.15 0.35 -11.01
CA GLN A 503 -1.63 1.09 -9.85
C GLN A 503 -2.21 2.50 -9.77
N TYR A 504 -2.28 3.20 -10.91
CA TYR A 504 -2.72 4.60 -10.99
C TYR A 504 -4.24 4.78 -10.96
N MET A 505 -5.01 3.82 -11.48
CA MET A 505 -6.45 4.00 -11.68
C MET A 505 -7.33 3.32 -10.63
N LEU A 506 -6.82 2.32 -9.91
CA LEU A 506 -7.52 1.72 -8.78
C LEU A 506 -7.58 2.67 -7.56
N PRO A 507 -8.50 2.45 -6.59
CA PRO A 507 -8.55 3.24 -5.36
C PRO A 507 -7.22 3.27 -4.64
N GLY A 508 -6.84 4.45 -4.10
CA GLY A 508 -5.57 4.69 -3.41
C GLY A 508 -4.67 5.69 -4.16
N VAL A 509 -3.44 5.80 -3.67
CA VAL A 509 -2.40 6.71 -4.16
C VAL A 509 -1.26 5.87 -4.73
N PRO A 510 -0.99 5.92 -6.04
CA PRO A 510 0.15 5.21 -6.61
C PRO A 510 1.44 5.74 -6.01
N CYS A 511 2.31 4.84 -5.60
CA CYS A 511 3.66 5.12 -5.14
C CYS A 511 4.67 4.51 -6.11
N VAL A 512 5.38 5.34 -6.84
CA VAL A 512 6.45 4.92 -7.74
C VAL A 512 7.74 4.80 -6.94
N TYR A 513 8.35 3.64 -6.94
CA TYR A 513 9.71 3.47 -6.40
C TYR A 513 10.70 4.02 -7.40
N TYR A 514 11.62 4.89 -6.95
CA TYR A 514 12.54 5.61 -7.84
C TYR A 514 13.18 4.68 -8.90
N GLY A 515 13.09 5.08 -10.15
CA GLY A 515 13.66 4.35 -11.28
C GLY A 515 12.75 3.28 -11.90
N ASP A 516 11.61 2.93 -11.30
CA ASP A 516 10.63 2.05 -11.95
C ASP A 516 10.08 2.69 -13.22
N GLU A 517 9.86 4.00 -13.21
CA GLU A 517 9.45 4.80 -14.38
C GLU A 517 10.53 4.90 -15.45
N ASN A 518 11.79 4.65 -15.09
CA ASN A 518 12.91 4.55 -16.03
C ASN A 518 13.16 3.12 -16.52
N GLY A 519 12.41 2.13 -16.00
CA GLY A 519 12.62 0.72 -16.33
C GLY A 519 13.92 0.16 -15.74
N MET A 520 14.30 0.61 -14.55
CA MET A 520 15.40 0.00 -13.80
C MET A 520 15.05 -1.42 -13.41
N GLU A 521 16.04 -2.31 -13.51
CA GLU A 521 15.96 -3.68 -13.05
C GLU A 521 16.76 -3.89 -11.77
N GLY A 522 16.41 -4.92 -11.01
CA GLY A 522 17.10 -5.33 -9.79
C GLY A 522 16.29 -6.38 -9.04
N TYR A 523 16.99 -7.38 -8.55
CA TYR A 523 16.44 -8.39 -7.66
C TYR A 523 16.21 -7.81 -6.26
N ILE A 524 15.93 -8.64 -5.27
CA ILE A 524 15.76 -8.22 -3.88
C ILE A 524 17.01 -7.50 -3.35
N ASP A 525 16.91 -6.90 -2.17
CA ASP A 525 17.99 -6.20 -1.47
C ASP A 525 19.34 -6.98 -1.51
N PRO A 526 20.44 -6.30 -1.90
CA PRO A 526 20.58 -4.86 -2.20
C PRO A 526 20.41 -4.49 -3.68
N PHE A 527 20.10 -5.42 -4.56
CA PHE A 527 20.09 -5.21 -6.01
C PHE A 527 18.95 -4.29 -6.48
N CYS A 528 17.82 -4.23 -5.77
CA CYS A 528 16.75 -3.26 -6.01
C CYS A 528 17.14 -1.82 -5.65
N ARG A 529 18.23 -1.63 -4.89
CA ARG A 529 18.72 -0.34 -4.38
C ARG A 529 19.88 0.24 -5.19
N ARG A 530 19.96 -0.06 -6.50
CA ARG A 530 20.97 0.52 -7.40
C ARG A 530 20.70 2.01 -7.62
N CYS A 531 21.75 2.77 -7.97
CA CYS A 531 21.62 4.19 -8.26
C CYS A 531 20.75 4.46 -9.49
N PHE A 532 19.99 5.56 -9.43
CA PHE A 532 19.22 6.02 -10.58
C PHE A 532 20.17 6.35 -11.75
N ASP A 533 19.88 5.81 -12.93
CA ASP A 533 20.64 6.08 -14.15
C ASP A 533 20.11 7.34 -14.84
N TRP A 534 20.74 8.49 -14.52
CA TRP A 534 20.40 9.77 -15.12
C TRP A 534 20.97 9.98 -16.51
N GLU A 535 21.92 9.15 -16.94
CA GLU A 535 22.59 9.25 -18.22
C GLU A 535 21.85 8.48 -19.32
N HIS A 536 21.21 7.36 -18.97
CA HIS A 536 20.51 6.49 -19.91
C HIS A 536 19.02 6.37 -19.53
N MET A 537 18.27 7.44 -19.80
CA MET A 537 16.86 7.51 -19.44
C MET A 537 15.98 6.87 -20.52
N ASN A 538 15.01 6.07 -20.08
CA ASN A 538 13.97 5.53 -20.95
C ASN A 538 12.84 6.54 -21.13
N GLU A 539 13.06 7.55 -21.98
CA GLU A 539 12.11 8.65 -22.19
C GLU A 539 10.71 8.17 -22.58
N ALA A 540 10.61 7.05 -23.31
CA ALA A 540 9.31 6.52 -23.74
C ALA A 540 8.48 5.99 -22.54
N LEU A 541 9.13 5.33 -21.57
CA LEU A 541 8.46 4.85 -20.37
C LEU A 541 8.19 6.01 -19.41
N ILE A 542 9.12 6.94 -19.25
CA ILE A 542 8.94 8.14 -18.43
C ILE A 542 7.78 8.99 -18.95
N ASP A 543 7.67 9.19 -20.27
CA ASP A 543 6.53 9.90 -20.87
C ASP A 543 5.20 9.20 -20.63
N PHE A 544 5.21 7.87 -20.58
CA PHE A 544 4.04 7.11 -20.22
C PHE A 544 3.61 7.40 -18.76
N TYR A 545 4.54 7.41 -17.80
CA TYR A 545 4.27 7.78 -16.41
C TYR A 545 3.85 9.25 -16.28
N ARG A 546 4.43 10.18 -17.04
CA ARG A 546 3.98 11.58 -17.13
C ARG A 546 2.51 11.68 -17.53
N LYS A 547 2.11 10.93 -18.56
CA LYS A 547 0.70 10.89 -19.01
C LYS A 547 -0.23 10.30 -17.95
N LEU A 548 0.16 9.24 -17.25
CA LEU A 548 -0.62 8.69 -16.14
C LEU A 548 -0.78 9.72 -15.00
N GLY A 549 0.30 10.40 -14.66
CA GLY A 549 0.28 11.49 -13.67
C GLY A 549 -0.62 12.64 -14.10
N ALA A 550 -0.56 13.06 -15.38
CA ALA A 550 -1.42 14.09 -15.94
C ALA A 550 -2.91 13.72 -15.84
N VAL A 551 -3.26 12.47 -16.17
CA VAL A 551 -4.64 11.97 -16.00
C VAL A 551 -5.07 12.07 -14.54
N ARG A 552 -4.21 11.68 -13.59
CA ARG A 552 -4.56 11.81 -12.16
C ARG A 552 -4.71 13.26 -11.71
N ALA A 553 -3.87 14.15 -12.19
CA ALA A 553 -3.95 15.58 -11.88
C ALA A 553 -5.23 16.21 -12.45
N GLU A 554 -5.56 15.94 -13.71
CA GLU A 554 -6.74 16.47 -14.38
C GLU A 554 -8.06 15.92 -13.79
N PHE A 555 -8.11 14.61 -13.52
CA PHE A 555 -9.29 13.95 -12.97
C PHE A 555 -9.20 13.68 -11.47
N ARG A 556 -8.39 14.48 -10.76
CA ARG A 556 -8.15 14.32 -9.32
C ARG A 556 -9.46 14.28 -8.53
N GLU A 557 -10.46 15.09 -8.87
CA GLU A 557 -11.74 15.08 -8.16
C GLU A 557 -12.42 13.72 -8.17
N ILE A 558 -12.35 13.00 -9.30
CA ILE A 558 -12.93 11.65 -9.44
C ILE A 558 -12.01 10.60 -8.80
N LEU A 559 -10.71 10.69 -9.04
CA LEU A 559 -9.75 9.67 -8.61
C LEU A 559 -9.39 9.77 -7.12
N ARG A 560 -9.63 10.92 -6.48
CA ARG A 560 -9.41 11.14 -5.05
C ARG A 560 -10.27 10.23 -4.18
N ASP A 561 -11.58 10.27 -4.38
CA ASP A 561 -12.57 9.63 -3.52
C ASP A 561 -13.82 9.13 -4.28
N GLY A 562 -13.76 9.06 -5.61
CA GLY A 562 -14.83 8.48 -6.43
C GLY A 562 -15.05 7.01 -6.08
N GLU A 563 -16.29 6.55 -6.24
CA GLU A 563 -16.64 5.15 -6.02
C GLU A 563 -16.02 4.27 -7.12
N TYR A 564 -15.54 3.09 -6.76
CA TYR A 564 -15.19 2.06 -7.72
C TYR A 564 -16.45 1.34 -8.21
N ALA A 565 -16.61 1.24 -9.51
CA ALA A 565 -17.67 0.51 -10.14
C ALA A 565 -17.08 -0.48 -11.16
N GLU A 566 -17.30 -1.76 -10.93
CA GLU A 566 -16.96 -2.77 -11.91
C GLU A 566 -18.00 -2.76 -13.03
N VAL A 567 -17.57 -2.44 -14.24
CA VAL A 567 -18.43 -2.38 -15.42
C VAL A 567 -18.52 -3.75 -16.09
N TYR A 568 -17.38 -4.44 -16.18
CA TYR A 568 -17.30 -5.77 -16.76
C TYR A 568 -16.11 -6.56 -16.25
N ARG A 569 -16.37 -7.80 -15.87
CA ARG A 569 -15.36 -8.81 -15.52
C ARG A 569 -15.42 -9.93 -16.56
N GLY A 570 -14.39 -10.04 -17.40
CA GLY A 570 -14.28 -11.08 -18.42
C GLY A 570 -14.05 -12.49 -17.82
N LYS A 571 -14.19 -13.51 -18.65
CA LYS A 571 -14.03 -14.90 -18.20
C LYS A 571 -12.60 -15.27 -17.81
N SER A 572 -11.57 -14.56 -18.29
CA SER A 572 -10.17 -14.92 -18.03
C SER A 572 -9.23 -13.72 -17.79
N SER A 573 -9.20 -12.73 -18.68
CA SER A 573 -8.08 -11.78 -18.74
C SER A 573 -8.50 -10.32 -18.93
N PHE A 574 -9.78 -10.01 -19.04
CA PHE A 574 -10.28 -8.66 -19.29
C PHE A 574 -11.06 -8.10 -18.11
N LEU A 575 -10.72 -6.87 -17.73
CA LEU A 575 -11.43 -6.08 -16.73
C LEU A 575 -11.74 -4.69 -17.28
N LEU A 576 -12.97 -4.23 -17.07
CA LEU A 576 -13.39 -2.85 -17.31
C LEU A 576 -14.04 -2.33 -16.03
N PHE A 577 -13.52 -1.25 -15.49
CA PHE A 577 -14.04 -0.58 -14.31
C PHE A 577 -14.13 0.93 -14.50
N ALA A 578 -14.83 1.60 -13.60
CA ALA A 578 -14.90 3.05 -13.56
C ALA A 578 -14.66 3.57 -12.14
N ARG A 579 -14.10 4.77 -12.06
CA ARG A 579 -14.17 5.62 -10.86
C ARG A 579 -15.27 6.65 -11.11
N VAL A 580 -16.22 6.74 -10.18
CA VAL A 580 -17.46 7.51 -10.38
C VAL A 580 -17.65 8.51 -9.26
N LYS A 581 -17.86 9.78 -9.59
CA LYS A 581 -18.21 10.85 -8.63
C LYS A 581 -19.10 11.89 -9.28
N ASN A 582 -20.18 12.27 -8.59
CA ASN A 582 -21.10 13.34 -9.02
C ASN A 582 -21.60 13.16 -10.49
N GLY A 583 -21.89 11.93 -10.89
CA GLY A 583 -22.36 11.61 -12.24
C GLY A 583 -21.28 11.62 -13.32
N LYS A 584 -20.03 11.97 -12.98
CA LYS A 584 -18.87 11.85 -13.88
C LYS A 584 -18.16 10.53 -13.67
N SER A 585 -17.62 9.96 -14.74
CA SER A 585 -16.93 8.67 -14.71
C SER A 585 -15.63 8.72 -15.49
N CYS A 586 -14.58 8.14 -14.87
CA CYS A 586 -13.34 7.82 -15.56
C CYS A 586 -13.27 6.30 -15.69
N TYR A 587 -13.28 5.80 -16.91
CA TYR A 587 -13.29 4.37 -17.22
C TYR A 587 -11.88 3.87 -17.50
N THR A 588 -11.58 2.67 -17.07
CA THR A 588 -10.30 2.01 -17.34
C THR A 588 -10.54 0.57 -17.75
N TYR A 589 -9.94 0.15 -18.84
CA TYR A 589 -9.85 -1.27 -19.14
C TYR A 589 -8.41 -1.75 -19.13
N VAL A 590 -8.26 -3.03 -18.82
CA VAL A 590 -7.04 -3.80 -19.02
C VAL A 590 -7.41 -5.15 -19.67
N ASN A 591 -6.68 -5.50 -20.71
CA ASN A 591 -6.79 -6.78 -21.41
C ASN A 591 -5.42 -7.46 -21.43
N ASN A 592 -5.23 -8.40 -20.52
CA ASN A 592 -4.02 -9.22 -20.47
C ASN A 592 -4.20 -10.58 -21.19
N GLY A 593 -5.14 -10.64 -22.13
CA GLY A 593 -5.41 -11.83 -22.96
C GLY A 593 -4.93 -11.64 -24.39
N SER A 594 -4.86 -12.77 -25.10
CA SER A 594 -4.48 -12.83 -26.52
C SER A 594 -5.64 -12.55 -27.48
N GLU A 595 -6.85 -12.34 -26.96
CA GLU A 595 -8.04 -12.13 -27.79
C GLU A 595 -8.29 -10.62 -27.99
N LYS A 596 -8.68 -10.28 -29.23
CA LYS A 596 -9.23 -8.97 -29.56
C LYS A 596 -10.70 -8.92 -29.14
N LEU A 597 -11.09 -7.88 -28.41
CA LEU A 597 -12.45 -7.68 -27.95
C LEU A 597 -13.07 -6.43 -28.58
N THR A 598 -14.39 -6.31 -28.55
CA THR A 598 -15.11 -5.12 -28.96
C THR A 598 -16.04 -4.67 -27.84
N ILE A 599 -15.90 -3.41 -27.43
CA ILE A 599 -16.82 -2.75 -26.51
C ILE A 599 -17.79 -1.93 -27.34
N CYS A 600 -19.11 -2.22 -27.20
CA CYS A 600 -20.17 -1.41 -27.82
C CYS A 600 -20.51 -0.23 -26.91
N LEU A 601 -20.45 0.97 -27.45
CA LEU A 601 -20.76 2.22 -26.76
C LEU A 601 -22.22 2.59 -27.04
N LYS A 602 -22.99 2.88 -25.97
CA LYS A 602 -24.41 3.16 -26.09
C LYS A 602 -24.71 4.62 -26.44
N ASN A 603 -25.88 4.82 -27.03
CA ASN A 603 -26.51 6.12 -27.19
C ASN A 603 -25.68 7.16 -27.97
N HIS A 604 -24.86 6.71 -28.92
CA HIS A 604 -23.95 7.58 -29.69
C HIS A 604 -23.01 8.43 -28.83
N ALA A 605 -22.74 7.97 -27.60
CA ALA A 605 -21.82 8.65 -26.69
C ALA A 605 -20.40 8.66 -27.31
N VAL A 606 -19.74 9.80 -27.19
CA VAL A 606 -18.35 9.97 -27.60
C VAL A 606 -17.47 9.73 -26.38
N PHE A 607 -16.50 8.84 -26.50
CA PHE A 607 -15.49 8.59 -25.48
C PHE A 607 -14.14 9.04 -25.99
N GLN A 608 -13.39 9.75 -25.14
CA GLN A 608 -12.01 10.13 -25.41
C GLN A 608 -11.06 9.26 -24.61
N GLU A 609 -10.11 8.62 -25.29
CA GLU A 609 -9.00 7.92 -24.67
C GLU A 609 -7.93 8.94 -24.24
N LEU A 610 -7.56 8.93 -22.95
CA LEU A 610 -6.82 10.02 -22.32
C LEU A 610 -5.29 9.96 -22.58
N LEU A 611 -4.73 8.78 -22.86
CA LEU A 611 -3.30 8.64 -23.11
C LEU A 611 -2.90 9.01 -24.55
N THR A 612 -3.84 8.86 -25.50
CA THR A 612 -3.60 9.09 -26.93
C THR A 612 -4.41 10.24 -27.51
N GLY A 613 -5.47 10.69 -26.80
CA GLY A 613 -6.43 11.70 -27.29
C GLY A 613 -7.43 11.18 -28.30
N LYS A 614 -7.41 9.89 -28.66
CA LYS A 614 -8.28 9.31 -29.68
C LYS A 614 -9.73 9.25 -29.21
N GLU A 615 -10.64 9.59 -30.13
CA GLU A 615 -12.10 9.51 -29.89
C GLU A 615 -12.69 8.22 -30.46
N TYR A 616 -13.68 7.69 -29.74
CA TYR A 616 -14.44 6.51 -30.11
C TYR A 616 -15.93 6.80 -30.07
N ARG A 617 -16.65 6.30 -31.08
CA ARG A 617 -18.11 6.37 -31.19
C ARG A 617 -18.64 5.00 -31.54
N ASP A 618 -19.81 4.65 -31.02
CA ASP A 618 -20.54 3.39 -31.29
C ASP A 618 -19.79 2.12 -30.87
N ARG A 619 -18.51 1.99 -31.14
CA ARG A 619 -17.69 0.82 -30.78
C ARG A 619 -16.22 1.18 -30.58
N MET A 620 -15.59 0.42 -29.70
CA MET A 620 -14.16 0.50 -29.43
C MET A 620 -13.55 -0.91 -29.54
N GLU A 621 -12.49 -1.04 -30.31
CA GLU A 621 -11.69 -2.25 -30.39
C GLU A 621 -10.66 -2.26 -29.27
N VAL A 622 -10.63 -3.35 -28.51
CA VAL A 622 -9.65 -3.62 -27.45
C VAL A 622 -8.67 -4.66 -28.00
N LEU A 623 -7.43 -4.28 -28.12
CA LEU A 623 -6.37 -5.16 -28.63
C LEU A 623 -5.92 -6.16 -27.55
N PRO A 624 -5.30 -7.29 -27.93
CA PRO A 624 -4.57 -8.14 -27.01
C PRO A 624 -3.52 -7.35 -26.22
N PHE A 625 -3.29 -7.72 -24.97
CA PHE A 625 -2.25 -7.15 -24.10
C PHE A 625 -2.27 -5.60 -24.09
N SER A 626 -3.46 -5.01 -23.91
CA SER A 626 -3.66 -3.57 -24.00
C SER A 626 -4.42 -3.01 -22.81
N TYR A 627 -4.38 -1.71 -22.71
CA TYR A 627 -5.08 -0.92 -21.68
C TYR A 627 -5.62 0.37 -22.30
N GLY A 628 -6.51 1.04 -21.60
CA GLY A 628 -6.98 2.36 -21.96
C GLY A 628 -7.75 3.04 -20.85
N ILE A 629 -7.68 4.36 -20.83
CA ILE A 629 -8.35 5.23 -19.85
C ILE A 629 -9.23 6.20 -20.60
N PHE A 630 -10.52 6.30 -20.21
CA PHE A 630 -11.52 7.04 -20.99
C PHE A 630 -12.40 7.93 -20.14
N ILE A 631 -12.85 8.99 -20.75
CA ILE A 631 -13.98 9.79 -20.26
C ILE A 631 -15.05 9.84 -21.35
N GLN A 632 -16.30 9.97 -20.91
CA GLN A 632 -17.38 10.35 -21.81
C GLN A 632 -17.37 11.87 -21.98
N LYS A 633 -17.41 12.36 -23.24
CA LYS A 633 -17.55 13.76 -23.60
C LYS A 633 -19.00 14.25 -23.51
#